data_4e33ec1365d73d33bafe9de3349eb4dc
#
_entry.id   4e33ec1365d73d33bafe9de3349eb4dc
#
_cell.length_a   1.000
_cell.length_b   1.000
_cell.length_c   1.000
_cell.angle_alpha   90.00
_cell.angle_beta   90.00
_cell.angle_gamma   90.00
#
_symmetry.space_group_name_H-M   'P 1'
#
loop_
_entity.id
_entity.type
_entity.pdbx_description
1 polymer ?
#
loop_
_entity_poly.entity_id
_entity_poly.type
_entity_poly.pdbx_seq_one_letter_code
_entity_poly.pdbx_strand_id
1 'polypeptide(L)'
;MRVSTIAPVLGEWISDIVSMDEHPAGLNGGQAMARRSSLFSGYAQMQREAARAQAAQARAQAAARREAERARTAYLRAQAAEEKEYKRLYAESRVADVAAMNDDLEAAVKALEGLLAAALKAGDLVRFSSLKTPASPPPWRHSELEQAQSAPTLESFMPASPTGLSKVFGKGKHEQAVSAARAMYEQAVSDHRAREEKRSRALAAARAEWQAAVDTADAQARRQHQEIDAFEAEYRRGNLDAIVSYCSLLLEASRYPDGFPQEFKFAYVPESRQAVVEYELPTAEVVPAVKAYRYVKTSDTIAESVRPQSQIKALYASAVAQVAIRTLYELFRSDKGGHLDTVVFNGVVDTTDPGSGRRIRPCLVTVRTTRESFSELDLSHIEPLACLKHLSAGVSKSPTELLPVRPVLEFSMVDPRFVAETDALSQLDQRPNLMDLSFLEFEALIQNLFTKMGLEARQTRPSRDGGVDCVAWDPRPIFGGKVVIQAKRYKNTVGVSAVRDLFGTLQNEGASKGILVTTSGYGQASFDFAKNKPIEIIDGSNLLYLLAEHADIEAKIVPPDDWKDPVSDTPEPHI
;
A
#
# COMPACT_ATOMS: atom_id res chain seq x y z
N MET A 1 0.63 -44.70 -18.62
CA MET A 1 -0.21 -45.64 -17.85
C MET A 1 -1.03 -46.50 -18.78
N ARG A 2 -0.82 -47.81 -18.67
CA ARG A 2 -1.62 -48.93 -19.21
C ARG A 2 -1.82 -49.03 -20.72
N VAL A 3 -0.94 -49.79 -21.32
CA VAL A 3 -1.11 -50.65 -22.49
C VAL A 3 -2.11 -51.73 -22.13
N SER A 4 -3.09 -52.00 -22.97
CA SER A 4 -3.90 -53.19 -22.91
C SER A 4 -3.92 -53.86 -24.27
N THR A 5 -3.39 -55.02 -24.25
CA THR A 5 -3.19 -56.10 -25.20
C THR A 5 -4.52 -56.65 -25.72
N ILE A 6 -4.69 -56.83 -27.05
CA ILE A 6 -5.60 -57.78 -27.66
C ILE A 6 -4.92 -58.43 -28.86
N ALA A 7 -4.54 -59.68 -28.68
CA ALA A 7 -4.38 -60.73 -29.69
C ALA A 7 -4.78 -62.01 -28.96
N PRO A 8 -5.09 -63.17 -29.56
CA PRO A 8 -5.39 -63.51 -30.95
C PRO A 8 -6.65 -64.41 -31.08
N VAL A 9 -7.32 -64.41 -32.21
CA VAL A 9 -8.16 -65.57 -32.64
C VAL A 9 -8.09 -65.68 -34.14
N LEU A 10 -7.25 -66.57 -34.66
CA LEU A 10 -7.31 -67.09 -36.02
C LEU A 10 -6.29 -68.24 -36.15
N GLY A 11 -6.60 -69.38 -35.53
CA GLY A 11 -5.86 -70.58 -35.68
C GLY A 11 -6.84 -71.75 -35.50
N GLU A 12 -7.62 -72.10 -36.48
CA GLU A 12 -8.34 -73.35 -36.60
C GLU A 12 -9.28 -73.26 -37.83
N TRP A 13 -8.77 -73.60 -39.00
CA TRP A 13 -9.56 -73.99 -40.20
C TRP A 13 -8.63 -74.40 -41.37
N ILE A 14 -7.58 -75.17 -41.10
CA ILE A 14 -6.85 -75.90 -42.15
C ILE A 14 -6.51 -77.27 -41.60
N SER A 15 -7.54 -78.15 -41.60
CA SER A 15 -7.29 -79.58 -41.39
C SER A 15 -8.42 -80.43 -41.79
N ASP A 16 -9.07 -80.24 -42.91
CA ASP A 16 -9.97 -81.25 -43.47
C ASP A 16 -10.15 -81.06 -44.97
N ILE A 17 -9.23 -81.49 -45.76
CA ILE A 17 -9.38 -81.95 -47.18
C ILE A 17 -8.03 -82.56 -47.60
N VAL A 18 -7.65 -83.65 -47.01
CA VAL A 18 -6.72 -84.63 -47.59
C VAL A 18 -7.22 -86.02 -47.11
N SER A 19 -8.11 -86.63 -47.77
CA SER A 19 -8.20 -88.09 -47.97
C SER A 19 -9.48 -88.42 -48.77
N MET A 20 -9.26 -88.76 -49.97
CA MET A 20 -10.01 -89.87 -50.63
C MET A 20 -9.41 -90.09 -52.03
N ASP A 21 -8.53 -91.02 -52.04
CA ASP A 21 -8.10 -91.75 -53.22
C ASP A 21 -9.06 -92.88 -53.53
N GLU A 22 -8.95 -93.39 -54.78
CA GLU A 22 -9.38 -94.66 -55.37
C GLU A 22 -10.63 -94.68 -56.23
N HIS A 23 -10.41 -94.64 -57.49
CA HIS A 23 -10.68 -95.49 -58.65
C HIS A 23 -11.86 -96.43 -58.66
N PRO A 24 -12.31 -96.99 -59.87
CA PRO A 24 -12.12 -96.54 -61.27
C PRO A 24 -13.40 -96.70 -62.16
N ALA A 25 -13.15 -96.53 -63.45
CA ALA A 25 -13.77 -97.12 -64.60
C ALA A 25 -14.97 -96.44 -65.33
N GLY A 26 -14.74 -96.18 -66.56
CA GLY A 26 -15.66 -96.51 -67.62
C GLY A 26 -16.23 -95.41 -68.51
N LEU A 27 -15.59 -95.29 -69.69
CA LEU A 27 -16.22 -95.11 -71.03
C LEU A 27 -16.67 -93.67 -71.46
N ASN A 28 -16.08 -93.36 -72.59
CA ASN A 28 -16.52 -92.64 -73.78
C ASN A 28 -16.03 -91.20 -73.96
N GLY A 29 -15.13 -91.22 -74.92
CA GLY A 29 -14.45 -90.09 -75.53
C GLY A 29 -15.37 -89.15 -76.27
N GLY A 30 -14.99 -87.95 -76.35
CA GLY A 30 -15.48 -86.97 -77.30
C GLY A 30 -16.00 -85.65 -76.80
N GLN A 31 -16.52 -85.62 -75.60
CA GLN A 31 -17.06 -84.37 -74.98
C GLN A 31 -16.25 -83.83 -73.80
N ALA A 32 -15.18 -84.54 -73.47
CA ALA A 32 -14.36 -84.16 -72.30
C ALA A 32 -13.24 -83.08 -72.59
N MET A 33 -12.88 -82.91 -73.93
CA MET A 33 -11.84 -81.93 -74.24
C MET A 33 -12.31 -80.44 -74.24
N ALA A 34 -13.57 -80.19 -74.65
CA ALA A 34 -14.11 -78.81 -74.65
C ALA A 34 -14.44 -78.24 -73.24
N ARG A 35 -14.83 -79.14 -72.29
CA ARG A 35 -15.07 -78.70 -70.94
C ARG A 35 -13.79 -78.54 -70.08
N ARG A 36 -12.72 -79.27 -70.38
CA ARG A 36 -11.44 -79.09 -69.71
C ARG A 36 -10.74 -77.77 -70.13
N SER A 37 -10.85 -77.28 -71.34
CA SER A 37 -10.28 -76.03 -71.77
C SER A 37 -11.00 -74.81 -71.16
N SER A 38 -12.32 -74.89 -70.95
CA SER A 38 -13.11 -73.84 -70.37
C SER A 38 -12.92 -73.74 -68.83
N LEU A 39 -12.73 -74.86 -68.11
CA LEU A 39 -12.44 -74.89 -66.69
C LEU A 39 -11.00 -74.40 -66.44
N PHE A 40 -10.03 -74.78 -67.26
CA PHE A 40 -8.64 -74.24 -67.14
C PHE A 40 -8.55 -72.74 -67.44
N SER A 41 -9.32 -72.25 -68.43
CA SER A 41 -9.37 -70.81 -68.74
C SER A 41 -10.02 -69.98 -67.63
N GLY A 42 -11.09 -70.50 -67.02
CA GLY A 42 -11.78 -69.90 -65.84
C GLY A 42 -10.89 -69.87 -64.59
N TYR A 43 -10.15 -70.97 -64.31
CA TYR A 43 -9.21 -71.05 -63.21
C TYR A 43 -8.03 -70.10 -63.41
N ALA A 44 -7.47 -70.00 -64.66
CA ALA A 44 -6.41 -69.02 -64.96
C ALA A 44 -6.92 -67.60 -64.90
N GLN A 45 -8.19 -67.35 -65.25
CA GLN A 45 -8.75 -65.97 -65.07
C GLN A 45 -8.97 -65.64 -63.62
N MET A 46 -9.47 -66.51 -62.81
CA MET A 46 -9.66 -66.36 -61.35
C MET A 46 -8.32 -66.15 -60.64
N GLN A 47 -7.23 -66.88 -61.04
CA GLN A 47 -5.89 -66.65 -60.51
C GLN A 47 -5.34 -65.27 -60.91
N ARG A 48 -5.60 -64.83 -62.15
CA ARG A 48 -5.20 -63.49 -62.60
C ARG A 48 -5.97 -62.40 -61.85
N GLU A 49 -7.25 -62.59 -61.57
CA GLU A 49 -8.07 -61.65 -60.79
C GLU A 49 -7.63 -61.63 -59.35
N ALA A 50 -7.38 -62.80 -58.71
CA ALA A 50 -6.83 -62.89 -57.39
C ALA A 50 -5.44 -62.24 -57.27
N ALA A 51 -4.55 -62.47 -58.23
CA ALA A 51 -3.25 -61.82 -58.28
C ALA A 51 -3.36 -60.30 -58.49
N ARG A 52 -4.32 -59.85 -59.29
CA ARG A 52 -4.61 -58.40 -59.46
C ARG A 52 -5.16 -57.78 -58.14
N ALA A 53 -6.08 -58.49 -57.47
CA ALA A 53 -6.62 -58.07 -56.19
C ALA A 53 -5.54 -58.03 -55.10
N GLN A 54 -4.67 -59.03 -55.02
CA GLN A 54 -3.52 -59.02 -54.09
C GLN A 54 -2.54 -57.88 -54.41
N ALA A 55 -2.25 -57.65 -55.69
CA ALA A 55 -1.38 -56.53 -56.11
C ALA A 55 -2.01 -55.15 -55.82
N ALA A 56 -3.35 -55.04 -55.99
CA ALA A 56 -4.10 -53.85 -55.61
C ALA A 56 -4.09 -53.61 -54.10
N GLN A 57 -4.28 -54.66 -53.31
CA GLN A 57 -4.18 -54.59 -51.84
C GLN A 57 -2.77 -54.23 -51.38
N ALA A 58 -1.72 -54.83 -51.97
CA ALA A 58 -0.34 -54.49 -51.66
C ALA A 58 -0.01 -53.05 -52.00
N ARG A 59 -0.53 -52.54 -53.14
CA ARG A 59 -0.38 -51.11 -53.53
C ARG A 59 -1.11 -50.18 -52.54
N ALA A 60 -2.33 -50.54 -52.14
CA ALA A 60 -3.12 -49.80 -51.17
C ALA A 60 -2.43 -49.76 -49.79
N GLN A 61 -1.90 -50.90 -49.34
CA GLN A 61 -1.12 -50.96 -48.08
C GLN A 61 0.17 -50.15 -48.15
N ALA A 62 0.87 -50.24 -49.29
CA ALA A 62 2.08 -49.42 -49.49
C ALA A 62 1.76 -47.92 -49.56
N ALA A 63 0.64 -47.53 -50.18
CA ALA A 63 0.17 -46.15 -50.17
C ALA A 63 -0.20 -45.67 -48.77
N ALA A 64 -0.96 -46.47 -48.02
CA ALA A 64 -1.33 -46.18 -46.62
C ALA A 64 -0.11 -46.06 -45.71
N ARG A 65 0.90 -46.95 -45.89
CA ARG A 65 2.18 -46.85 -45.13
C ARG A 65 2.92 -45.54 -45.44
N ARG A 66 3.00 -45.18 -46.72
CA ARG A 66 3.65 -43.91 -47.14
C ARG A 66 2.89 -42.69 -46.61
N GLU A 67 1.58 -42.76 -46.56
CA GLU A 67 0.74 -41.68 -46.00
C GLU A 67 0.92 -41.56 -44.49
N ALA A 68 0.92 -42.69 -43.78
CA ALA A 68 1.18 -42.75 -42.32
C ALA A 68 2.61 -42.21 -41.98
N GLU A 69 3.62 -42.59 -42.79
CA GLU A 69 4.98 -42.05 -42.62
C GLU A 69 5.07 -40.53 -42.89
N ARG A 70 4.35 -40.05 -43.90
CA ARG A 70 4.26 -38.61 -44.19
C ARG A 70 3.56 -37.87 -43.05
N ALA A 71 2.44 -38.40 -42.57
CA ALA A 71 1.69 -37.84 -41.44
C ALA A 71 2.55 -37.81 -40.16
N ARG A 72 3.27 -38.92 -39.87
CA ARG A 72 4.19 -38.99 -38.75
C ARG A 72 5.33 -37.97 -38.85
N THR A 73 5.91 -37.84 -40.04
CA THR A 73 6.99 -36.87 -40.31
C THR A 73 6.47 -35.42 -40.18
N ALA A 74 5.26 -35.15 -40.69
CA ALA A 74 4.62 -33.84 -40.58
C ALA A 74 4.33 -33.50 -39.11
N TYR A 75 3.81 -34.47 -38.32
CA TYR A 75 3.57 -34.31 -36.91
C TYR A 75 4.86 -34.00 -36.11
N LEU A 76 5.96 -34.76 -36.35
CA LEU A 76 7.24 -34.50 -35.71
C LEU A 76 7.83 -33.13 -36.11
N ARG A 77 7.64 -32.71 -37.36
CA ARG A 77 8.05 -31.36 -37.77
C ARG A 77 7.24 -30.27 -37.12
N ALA A 78 5.91 -30.48 -36.98
CA ALA A 78 5.04 -29.53 -36.27
C ALA A 78 5.42 -29.41 -34.80
N GLN A 79 5.64 -30.53 -34.09
CA GLN A 79 6.13 -30.50 -32.69
C GLN A 79 7.48 -29.79 -32.58
N ALA A 80 8.43 -30.07 -33.47
CA ALA A 80 9.74 -29.40 -33.46
C ALA A 80 9.62 -27.89 -33.75
N ALA A 81 8.66 -27.50 -34.60
CA ALA A 81 8.36 -26.09 -34.86
C ALA A 81 7.75 -25.40 -33.65
N GLU A 82 6.78 -26.04 -32.99
CA GLU A 82 6.16 -25.54 -31.74
C GLU A 82 7.19 -25.42 -30.60
N GLU A 83 8.04 -26.42 -30.43
CA GLU A 83 9.11 -26.38 -29.41
C GLU A 83 10.12 -25.26 -29.69
N LYS A 84 10.47 -25.06 -30.97
CA LYS A 84 11.36 -23.97 -31.39
C LYS A 84 10.72 -22.60 -31.15
N GLU A 85 9.44 -22.47 -31.45
CA GLU A 85 8.67 -21.23 -31.23
C GLU A 85 8.55 -20.94 -29.74
N TYR A 86 8.20 -21.94 -28.92
CA TYR A 86 8.16 -21.82 -27.49
C TYR A 86 9.51 -21.34 -26.92
N LYS A 87 10.62 -21.97 -27.32
CA LYS A 87 11.98 -21.57 -26.89
C LYS A 87 12.31 -20.14 -27.34
N ARG A 88 11.83 -19.73 -28.52
CA ARG A 88 12.01 -18.36 -29.00
C ARG A 88 11.25 -17.36 -28.12
N LEU A 89 9.96 -17.58 -27.91
CA LEU A 89 9.10 -16.71 -27.08
C LEU A 89 9.61 -16.64 -25.64
N TYR A 90 10.02 -17.78 -25.09
CA TYR A 90 10.63 -17.83 -23.76
C TYR A 90 11.92 -16.98 -23.69
N ALA A 91 12.81 -17.12 -24.66
CA ALA A 91 14.04 -16.32 -24.69
C ALA A 91 13.75 -14.82 -24.90
N GLU A 92 12.75 -14.47 -25.70
CA GLU A 92 12.29 -13.09 -25.87
C GLU A 92 11.73 -12.51 -24.57
N SER A 93 10.92 -13.30 -23.83
CA SER A 93 10.42 -12.91 -22.51
C SER A 93 11.57 -12.65 -21.52
N ARG A 94 12.57 -13.55 -21.44
CA ARG A 94 13.73 -13.37 -20.57
C ARG A 94 14.56 -12.14 -20.92
N VAL A 95 14.67 -11.81 -22.21
CA VAL A 95 15.34 -10.57 -22.66
C VAL A 95 14.53 -9.33 -22.24
N ALA A 96 13.20 -9.40 -22.35
CA ALA A 96 12.32 -8.31 -21.93
C ALA A 96 12.38 -8.11 -20.39
N ASP A 97 12.39 -9.19 -19.60
CA ASP A 97 12.56 -9.12 -18.15
C ASP A 97 13.87 -8.40 -17.78
N VAL A 98 14.98 -8.77 -18.43
CA VAL A 98 16.29 -8.15 -18.20
C VAL A 98 16.30 -6.67 -18.64
N ALA A 99 15.60 -6.33 -19.71
CA ALA A 99 15.48 -4.93 -20.13
C ALA A 99 14.73 -4.12 -19.05
N ALA A 100 13.60 -4.62 -18.55
CA ALA A 100 12.86 -3.97 -17.46
C ALA A 100 13.72 -3.80 -16.20
N MET A 101 14.47 -4.84 -15.79
CA MET A 101 15.39 -4.75 -14.63
C MET A 101 16.49 -3.69 -14.84
N ASN A 102 16.99 -3.52 -16.06
CA ASN A 102 17.98 -2.48 -16.36
C ASN A 102 17.35 -1.08 -16.39
N ASP A 103 16.12 -0.96 -16.91
CA ASP A 103 15.37 0.30 -16.91
C ASP A 103 15.10 0.76 -15.47
N ASP A 104 14.73 -0.15 -14.57
CA ASP A 104 14.54 0.13 -13.15
C ASP A 104 15.86 0.57 -12.48
N LEU A 105 16.98 -0.09 -12.79
CA LEU A 105 18.31 0.30 -12.31
C LEU A 105 18.71 1.70 -12.79
N GLU A 106 18.49 1.99 -14.07
CA GLU A 106 18.79 3.30 -14.65
C GLU A 106 17.92 4.39 -14.01
N ALA A 107 16.63 4.11 -13.82
CA ALA A 107 15.71 5.02 -13.15
C ALA A 107 16.14 5.31 -11.71
N ALA A 108 16.58 4.29 -10.94
CA ALA A 108 17.07 4.47 -9.58
C ALA A 108 18.35 5.34 -9.55
N VAL A 109 19.31 5.08 -10.42
CA VAL A 109 20.54 5.90 -10.51
C VAL A 109 20.21 7.34 -10.90
N LYS A 110 19.36 7.53 -11.91
CA LYS A 110 18.92 8.85 -12.37
C LYS A 110 18.16 9.63 -11.31
N ALA A 111 17.38 8.92 -10.47
CA ALA A 111 16.71 9.53 -9.34
C ALA A 111 17.71 10.06 -8.31
N LEU A 112 18.79 9.30 -8.01
CA LEU A 112 19.88 9.74 -7.12
C LEU A 112 20.67 10.92 -7.70
N GLU A 113 20.95 10.92 -8.99
CA GLU A 113 21.66 12.01 -9.66
C GLU A 113 20.79 13.27 -9.79
N GLY A 114 19.48 13.13 -9.75
CA GLY A 114 18.50 14.20 -9.96
C GLY A 114 17.84 14.76 -8.71
N LEU A 115 18.29 14.46 -7.50
CA LEU A 115 17.64 14.87 -6.25
C LEU A 115 17.43 16.39 -6.14
N LEU A 116 18.45 17.17 -6.42
CA LEU A 116 18.37 18.64 -6.42
C LEU A 116 17.52 19.15 -7.59
N ALA A 117 17.72 18.61 -8.78
CA ALA A 117 16.97 19.01 -9.97
C ALA A 117 15.46 18.77 -9.81
N ALA A 118 15.08 17.71 -9.12
CA ALA A 118 13.68 17.41 -8.78
C ALA A 118 13.08 18.51 -7.89
N ALA A 119 13.81 18.95 -6.86
CA ALA A 119 13.37 20.03 -5.97
C ALA A 119 13.25 21.37 -6.69
N LEU A 120 14.20 21.69 -7.57
CA LEU A 120 14.14 22.92 -8.37
C LEU A 120 12.91 22.99 -9.27
N LYS A 121 12.43 21.84 -9.77
CA LYS A 121 11.23 21.71 -10.60
C LYS A 121 9.91 21.70 -9.80
N ALA A 122 9.95 21.28 -8.54
CA ALA A 122 8.74 21.01 -7.75
C ALA A 122 7.93 22.26 -7.37
N GLY A 123 8.48 23.46 -7.48
CA GLY A 123 7.80 24.69 -7.06
C GLY A 123 7.74 24.82 -5.52
N ASP A 124 6.72 25.54 -5.01
CA ASP A 124 6.52 25.68 -3.56
C ASP A 124 5.93 24.37 -2.99
N LEU A 125 6.63 23.75 -2.04
CA LEU A 125 6.25 22.47 -1.45
C LEU A 125 4.98 22.57 -0.60
N VAL A 126 4.89 23.60 0.23
CA VAL A 126 3.75 23.85 1.11
C VAL A 126 3.28 25.30 0.94
N ARG A 127 1.99 25.45 0.66
CA ARG A 127 1.30 26.75 0.69
C ARG A 127 0.16 26.64 1.68
N PHE A 128 -0.06 27.66 2.50
CA PHE A 128 -1.18 27.67 3.44
C PHE A 128 -2.52 27.44 2.73
N SER A 129 -2.70 27.98 1.52
CA SER A 129 -3.89 27.73 0.71
C SER A 129 -4.07 26.26 0.30
N SER A 130 -2.98 25.51 0.09
CA SER A 130 -3.05 24.09 -0.27
C SER A 130 -3.33 23.16 0.92
N LEU A 131 -3.16 23.66 2.14
CA LEU A 131 -3.53 22.93 3.35
C LEU A 131 -5.06 22.95 3.60
N LYS A 132 -5.77 23.90 2.98
CA LYS A 132 -7.23 24.02 3.09
C LYS A 132 -7.90 22.97 2.23
N THR A 133 -8.52 21.98 2.88
CA THR A 133 -9.28 20.95 2.17
C THR A 133 -10.71 21.40 1.94
N PRO A 134 -11.26 21.21 0.73
CA PRO A 134 -12.68 21.48 0.49
C PRO A 134 -13.57 20.53 1.31
N ALA A 135 -14.76 20.96 1.63
CA ALA A 135 -15.75 20.07 2.23
C ALA A 135 -16.00 18.85 1.33
N SER A 136 -16.05 17.69 1.94
CA SER A 136 -16.32 16.43 1.23
C SER A 136 -17.59 15.79 1.80
N PRO A 137 -18.77 16.29 1.38
CA PRO A 137 -20.02 15.71 1.83
C PRO A 137 -20.22 14.31 1.26
N PRO A 138 -20.97 13.43 1.95
CA PRO A 138 -21.27 12.11 1.44
C PRO A 138 -22.11 12.20 0.16
N PRO A 139 -21.90 11.31 -0.81
CA PRO A 139 -22.69 11.29 -2.03
C PRO A 139 -24.14 10.93 -1.73
N TRP A 140 -25.08 11.54 -2.47
CA TRP A 140 -26.48 11.15 -2.42
C TRP A 140 -26.67 9.70 -2.91
N ARG A 141 -27.24 8.82 -2.07
CA ARG A 141 -27.38 7.38 -2.35
C ARG A 141 -28.82 6.88 -2.48
N HIS A 142 -29.80 7.77 -2.41
CA HIS A 142 -31.22 7.41 -2.38
C HIS A 142 -31.96 7.83 -3.66
N SER A 143 -31.32 7.69 -4.82
CA SER A 143 -31.93 8.00 -6.13
C SER A 143 -33.16 7.13 -6.44
N GLU A 144 -33.25 5.92 -5.85
CA GLU A 144 -34.40 5.04 -5.96
C GLU A 144 -35.66 5.63 -5.34
N LEU A 145 -35.52 6.44 -4.29
CA LEU A 145 -36.64 7.15 -3.66
C LEU A 145 -37.15 8.35 -4.47
N GLU A 146 -36.39 8.84 -5.44
CA GLU A 146 -36.78 9.97 -6.29
C GLU A 146 -37.72 9.54 -7.40
N GLN A 147 -37.70 8.27 -7.77
CA GLN A 147 -38.56 7.75 -8.83
C GLN A 147 -39.97 7.41 -8.27
N ALA A 148 -40.96 8.17 -8.68
CA ALA A 148 -42.37 7.88 -8.38
C ALA A 148 -42.84 6.66 -9.19
N GLN A 149 -43.62 5.79 -8.56
CA GLN A 149 -44.25 4.70 -9.27
C GLN A 149 -45.42 5.23 -10.11
N SER A 150 -45.59 4.68 -11.32
CA SER A 150 -46.71 5.02 -12.15
C SER A 150 -48.03 4.59 -11.49
N ALA A 151 -49.01 5.48 -11.51
CA ALA A 151 -50.34 5.19 -10.96
C ALA A 151 -51.03 4.08 -11.78
N PRO A 152 -51.80 3.20 -11.14
CA PRO A 152 -52.60 2.23 -11.85
C PRO A 152 -53.65 2.94 -12.72
N THR A 153 -53.89 2.44 -13.93
CA THR A 153 -54.90 2.97 -14.86
C THR A 153 -56.10 2.05 -14.85
N LEU A 154 -57.32 2.62 -14.94
CA LEU A 154 -58.57 1.85 -14.96
C LEU A 154 -58.61 0.84 -16.13
N GLU A 155 -58.00 1.20 -17.26
CA GLU A 155 -57.94 0.38 -18.47
C GLU A 155 -57.27 -0.97 -18.26
N SER A 156 -56.24 -1.00 -17.40
CA SER A 156 -55.47 -2.23 -17.08
C SER A 156 -56.28 -3.27 -16.27
N PHE A 157 -57.38 -2.85 -15.65
CA PHE A 157 -58.27 -3.72 -14.86
C PHE A 157 -59.52 -4.10 -15.62
N MET A 158 -59.93 -3.33 -16.66
CA MET A 158 -61.19 -3.53 -17.34
C MET A 158 -61.18 -4.84 -18.15
N PRO A 159 -62.25 -5.67 -18.03
CA PRO A 159 -62.36 -6.87 -18.82
C PRO A 159 -62.58 -6.53 -20.29
N ALA A 160 -62.10 -7.41 -21.19
CA ALA A 160 -62.30 -7.24 -22.61
C ALA A 160 -63.81 -7.14 -22.96
N SER A 161 -64.16 -6.23 -23.87
CA SER A 161 -65.55 -6.08 -24.33
C SER A 161 -66.10 -7.37 -24.91
N PRO A 162 -67.34 -7.79 -24.55
CA PRO A 162 -67.91 -9.04 -25.04
C PRO A 162 -68.07 -9.00 -26.55
N THR A 163 -67.67 -10.08 -27.23
CA THR A 163 -67.77 -10.25 -28.69
C THR A 163 -68.70 -11.40 -29.07
N GLY A 164 -69.39 -11.31 -30.20
CA GLY A 164 -70.27 -12.37 -30.75
C GLY A 164 -71.53 -12.62 -29.91
N LEU A 165 -71.93 -13.89 -29.72
CA LEU A 165 -73.15 -14.32 -29.00
C LEU A 165 -73.14 -13.93 -27.49
N SER A 166 -71.97 -13.70 -26.90
CA SER A 166 -71.84 -13.22 -25.51
C SER A 166 -72.38 -11.83 -25.26
N LYS A 167 -72.61 -10.99 -26.30
CA LYS A 167 -73.26 -9.69 -26.19
C LYS A 167 -74.71 -9.78 -25.76
N VAL A 168 -75.40 -10.91 -26.10
CA VAL A 168 -76.85 -11.05 -25.84
C VAL A 168 -77.11 -11.81 -24.53
N PHE A 169 -76.38 -12.84 -24.24
CA PHE A 169 -76.61 -13.75 -23.07
C PHE A 169 -75.64 -13.55 -21.90
N GLY A 170 -74.59 -12.67 -22.05
CA GLY A 170 -73.55 -12.45 -21.06
C GLY A 170 -73.58 -11.12 -20.31
N LYS A 171 -74.63 -10.29 -20.50
CA LYS A 171 -74.68 -8.92 -19.92
C LYS A 171 -74.46 -8.90 -18.40
N GLY A 172 -75.17 -9.74 -17.65
CA GLY A 172 -75.07 -9.72 -16.18
C GLY A 172 -73.71 -10.20 -15.67
N LYS A 173 -73.08 -11.16 -16.32
CA LYS A 173 -71.69 -11.60 -15.96
C LYS A 173 -70.67 -10.52 -16.32
N HIS A 174 -70.85 -9.79 -17.42
CA HIS A 174 -69.95 -8.71 -17.81
C HIS A 174 -70.09 -7.50 -16.86
N GLU A 175 -71.31 -7.14 -16.46
CA GLU A 175 -71.57 -6.09 -15.48
C GLU A 175 -70.94 -6.42 -14.11
N GLN A 176 -71.06 -7.69 -13.66
CA GLN A 176 -70.38 -8.13 -12.44
C GLN A 176 -68.85 -8.09 -12.59
N ALA A 177 -68.29 -8.49 -13.74
CA ALA A 177 -66.88 -8.40 -14.00
C ALA A 177 -66.37 -6.95 -14.04
N VAL A 178 -67.13 -6.01 -14.62
CA VAL A 178 -66.82 -4.57 -14.62
C VAL A 178 -66.89 -4.00 -13.21
N SER A 179 -67.86 -4.38 -12.41
CA SER A 179 -68.00 -3.95 -11.00
C SER A 179 -66.81 -4.46 -10.17
N ALA A 180 -66.44 -5.74 -10.31
CA ALA A 180 -65.28 -6.33 -9.66
C ALA A 180 -63.98 -5.63 -10.09
N ALA A 181 -63.81 -5.36 -11.39
CA ALA A 181 -62.67 -4.62 -11.94
C ALA A 181 -62.52 -3.20 -11.37
N ARG A 182 -63.63 -2.51 -11.19
CA ARG A 182 -63.65 -1.18 -10.53
C ARG A 182 -63.24 -1.26 -9.07
N ALA A 183 -63.76 -2.22 -8.31
CA ALA A 183 -63.34 -2.41 -6.91
C ALA A 183 -61.86 -2.76 -6.78
N MET A 184 -61.33 -3.63 -7.66
CA MET A 184 -59.90 -3.90 -7.72
C MET A 184 -59.04 -2.67 -8.08
N TYR A 185 -59.53 -1.86 -9.01
CA TYR A 185 -58.88 -0.59 -9.35
C TYR A 185 -58.86 0.39 -8.17
N GLU A 186 -59.97 0.58 -7.49
CA GLU A 186 -60.05 1.45 -6.30
C GLU A 186 -59.09 0.97 -5.19
N GLN A 187 -59.02 -0.33 -4.94
CA GLN A 187 -58.07 -0.89 -4.02
C GLN A 187 -56.63 -0.65 -4.49
N ALA A 188 -56.29 -0.88 -5.75
CA ALA A 188 -54.98 -0.66 -6.31
C ALA A 188 -54.56 0.85 -6.24
N VAL A 189 -55.49 1.76 -6.45
CA VAL A 189 -55.25 3.21 -6.28
C VAL A 189 -54.99 3.56 -4.83
N SER A 190 -55.76 2.98 -3.89
CA SER A 190 -55.53 3.17 -2.46
C SER A 190 -54.14 2.66 -2.02
N ASP A 191 -53.79 1.45 -2.44
CA ASP A 191 -52.48 0.84 -2.15
C ASP A 191 -51.34 1.62 -2.79
N HIS A 192 -51.53 2.10 -4.02
CA HIS A 192 -50.54 2.97 -4.69
C HIS A 192 -50.35 4.27 -3.92
N ARG A 193 -51.44 4.94 -3.48
CA ARG A 193 -51.36 6.17 -2.69
C ARG A 193 -50.61 5.93 -1.39
N ALA A 194 -50.88 4.83 -0.67
CA ALA A 194 -50.19 4.49 0.57
C ALA A 194 -48.67 4.25 0.35
N ARG A 195 -48.30 3.56 -0.74
CA ARG A 195 -46.90 3.34 -1.11
C ARG A 195 -46.20 4.67 -1.45
N GLU A 196 -46.84 5.52 -2.25
CA GLU A 196 -46.28 6.82 -2.64
C GLU A 196 -46.11 7.76 -1.44
N GLU A 197 -47.06 7.76 -0.52
CA GLU A 197 -46.94 8.53 0.72
C GLU A 197 -45.77 8.05 1.59
N LYS A 198 -45.63 6.72 1.74
CA LYS A 198 -44.48 6.13 2.44
C LYS A 198 -43.14 6.47 1.75
N ARG A 199 -43.07 6.38 0.41
CA ARG A 199 -41.89 6.75 -0.37
C ARG A 199 -41.55 8.22 -0.19
N SER A 200 -42.55 9.12 -0.28
CA SER A 200 -42.35 10.56 -0.11
C SER A 200 -41.83 10.92 1.29
N ARG A 201 -42.39 10.28 2.34
CA ARG A 201 -41.89 10.46 3.71
C ARG A 201 -40.45 9.96 3.87
N ALA A 202 -40.12 8.77 3.30
CA ALA A 202 -38.77 8.23 3.32
C ALA A 202 -37.78 9.14 2.56
N LEU A 203 -38.18 9.67 1.40
CA LEU A 203 -37.39 10.63 0.63
C LEU A 203 -37.11 11.91 1.43
N ALA A 204 -38.14 12.47 2.07
CA ALA A 204 -38.00 13.67 2.89
C ALA A 204 -37.04 13.45 4.07
N ALA A 205 -37.16 12.32 4.76
CA ALA A 205 -36.26 11.94 5.84
C ALA A 205 -34.81 11.76 5.35
N ALA A 206 -34.60 11.00 4.27
CA ALA A 206 -33.27 10.79 3.68
C ALA A 206 -32.61 12.10 3.20
N ARG A 207 -33.39 13.02 2.63
CA ARG A 207 -32.91 14.36 2.24
C ARG A 207 -32.51 15.19 3.44
N ALA A 208 -33.28 15.17 4.52
CA ALA A 208 -32.96 15.89 5.74
C ALA A 208 -31.67 15.37 6.39
N GLU A 209 -31.51 14.05 6.45
CA GLU A 209 -30.29 13.41 6.97
C GLU A 209 -29.06 13.75 6.10
N TRP A 210 -29.19 13.63 4.80
CA TRP A 210 -28.11 13.98 3.88
C TRP A 210 -27.73 15.46 3.98
N GLN A 211 -28.71 16.38 4.06
CA GLN A 211 -28.44 17.80 4.23
C GLN A 211 -27.71 18.08 5.54
N ALA A 212 -28.11 17.45 6.64
CA ALA A 212 -27.40 17.58 7.92
C ALA A 212 -25.93 17.10 7.83
N ALA A 213 -25.67 16.02 7.08
CA ALA A 213 -24.31 15.55 6.83
C ALA A 213 -23.50 16.54 5.95
N VAL A 214 -24.13 17.16 4.95
CA VAL A 214 -23.52 18.24 4.14
C VAL A 214 -23.15 19.43 5.02
N ASP A 215 -24.09 19.90 5.83
CA ASP A 215 -23.89 21.05 6.72
C ASP A 215 -22.77 20.79 7.74
N THR A 216 -22.67 19.54 8.22
CA THR A 216 -21.58 19.10 9.13
C THR A 216 -20.23 19.13 8.42
N ALA A 217 -20.13 18.57 7.21
CA ALA A 217 -18.91 18.58 6.42
C ALA A 217 -18.46 20.03 6.10
N ASP A 218 -19.39 20.90 5.75
CA ASP A 218 -19.11 22.31 5.51
C ASP A 218 -18.63 23.04 6.77
N ALA A 219 -19.23 22.75 7.92
CA ALA A 219 -18.80 23.34 9.19
C ALA A 219 -17.39 22.89 9.58
N GLN A 220 -17.07 21.62 9.37
CA GLN A 220 -15.71 21.07 9.61
C GLN A 220 -14.69 21.73 8.69
N ALA A 221 -14.97 21.82 7.38
CA ALA A 221 -14.08 22.50 6.44
C ALA A 221 -13.85 23.98 6.81
N ARG A 222 -14.90 24.71 7.20
CA ARG A 222 -14.77 26.11 7.66
C ARG A 222 -13.89 26.23 8.91
N ARG A 223 -14.03 25.33 9.89
CA ARG A 223 -13.16 25.32 11.09
C ARG A 223 -11.70 25.08 10.71
N GLN A 224 -11.44 24.05 9.91
CA GLN A 224 -10.08 23.76 9.44
C GLN A 224 -9.49 24.96 8.69
N HIS A 225 -10.26 25.64 7.83
CA HIS A 225 -9.79 26.84 7.12
C HIS A 225 -9.42 27.96 8.09
N GLN A 226 -10.22 28.19 9.14
CA GLN A 226 -9.94 29.19 10.17
C GLN A 226 -8.67 28.88 10.96
N GLU A 227 -8.45 27.59 11.31
CA GLU A 227 -7.22 27.15 11.97
C GLU A 227 -5.98 27.38 11.09
N ILE A 228 -6.07 27.08 9.79
CA ILE A 228 -4.99 27.34 8.84
C ILE A 228 -4.75 28.84 8.67
N ASP A 229 -5.80 29.67 8.61
CA ASP A 229 -5.64 31.13 8.54
C ASP A 229 -5.00 31.70 9.81
N ALA A 230 -5.36 31.18 10.97
CA ALA A 230 -4.72 31.53 12.24
C ALA A 230 -3.24 31.13 12.24
N PHE A 231 -2.92 29.92 11.81
CA PHE A 231 -1.54 29.43 11.70
C PHE A 231 -0.70 30.30 10.75
N GLU A 232 -1.24 30.67 9.58
CA GLU A 232 -0.59 31.59 8.64
C GLU A 232 -0.34 32.96 9.27
N ALA A 233 -1.31 33.46 10.03
CA ALA A 233 -1.19 34.75 10.71
C ALA A 233 -0.11 34.73 11.80
N GLU A 234 -0.01 33.62 12.58
CA GLU A 234 1.06 33.43 13.59
C GLU A 234 2.42 33.33 12.93
N TYR A 235 2.53 32.53 11.86
CA TYR A 235 3.77 32.44 11.08
C TYR A 235 4.22 33.82 10.58
N ARG A 236 3.32 34.60 9.98
CA ARG A 236 3.64 35.95 9.46
C ARG A 236 4.08 36.92 10.56
N ARG A 237 3.57 36.75 11.79
CA ARG A 237 3.98 37.54 12.96
C ARG A 237 5.34 37.14 13.53
N GLY A 238 5.91 36.04 13.03
CA GLY A 238 7.21 35.54 13.53
C GLY A 238 7.08 34.74 14.83
N ASN A 239 5.89 34.16 15.11
CA ASN A 239 5.71 33.28 16.26
C ASN A 239 6.63 32.06 16.13
N LEU A 240 7.37 31.74 17.20
CA LEU A 240 8.37 30.68 17.24
C LEU A 240 7.78 29.33 16.82
N ASP A 241 6.69 28.91 17.49
CA ASP A 241 6.08 27.60 17.25
C ASP A 241 5.51 27.49 15.84
N ALA A 242 4.96 28.59 15.31
CA ALA A 242 4.46 28.64 13.95
C ALA A 242 5.58 28.53 12.91
N ILE A 243 6.75 29.14 13.15
CA ILE A 243 7.91 29.01 12.27
C ILE A 243 8.43 27.57 12.29
N VAL A 244 8.61 27.00 13.48
CA VAL A 244 9.06 25.63 13.64
C VAL A 244 8.09 24.65 12.98
N SER A 245 6.79 24.79 13.24
CA SER A 245 5.76 23.94 12.64
C SER A 245 5.71 24.05 11.12
N TYR A 246 5.82 25.26 10.58
CA TYR A 246 5.82 25.46 9.12
C TYR A 246 7.06 24.86 8.46
N CYS A 247 8.26 25.07 9.02
CA CYS A 247 9.49 24.49 8.50
C CYS A 247 9.50 22.96 8.62
N SER A 248 8.94 22.41 9.70
CA SER A 248 8.78 20.95 9.84
C SER A 248 7.83 20.37 8.78
N LEU A 249 6.66 20.98 8.57
CA LEU A 249 5.74 20.58 7.50
C LEU A 249 6.41 20.64 6.11
N LEU A 250 7.27 21.61 5.89
CA LEU A 250 8.01 21.75 4.64
C LEU A 250 8.98 20.60 4.42
N LEU A 251 9.78 20.26 5.44
CA LEU A 251 10.74 19.16 5.37
C LEU A 251 10.04 17.82 5.23
N GLU A 252 8.87 17.64 5.84
CA GLU A 252 8.00 16.49 5.68
C GLU A 252 7.40 16.34 4.28
N ALA A 253 7.08 17.47 3.65
CA ALA A 253 6.56 17.50 2.29
C ALA A 253 7.64 17.23 1.22
N SER A 254 8.91 17.33 1.58
CA SER A 254 10.03 17.06 0.69
C SER A 254 10.11 15.56 0.36
N ARG A 255 9.84 15.19 -0.88
CA ARG A 255 9.80 13.80 -1.31
C ARG A 255 11.14 13.35 -1.85
N TYR A 256 11.59 12.21 -1.37
CA TYR A 256 12.81 11.52 -1.82
C TYR A 256 12.47 10.17 -2.46
N PRO A 257 13.39 9.58 -3.24
CA PRO A 257 13.25 8.19 -3.70
C PRO A 257 13.18 7.19 -2.54
N ASP A 258 12.73 5.96 -2.83
CA ASP A 258 12.71 4.87 -1.86
C ASP A 258 14.10 4.64 -1.24
N GLY A 259 14.11 4.28 0.05
CA GLY A 259 15.35 4.05 0.80
C GLY A 259 15.97 5.31 1.44
N PHE A 260 15.35 6.48 1.27
CA PHE A 260 15.75 7.67 2.01
C PHE A 260 14.94 7.78 3.31
N PRO A 261 15.61 7.87 4.48
CA PRO A 261 14.92 8.24 5.70
C PRO A 261 14.39 9.68 5.56
N GLN A 262 13.22 9.93 6.13
CA GLN A 262 12.62 11.28 6.16
C GLN A 262 12.58 11.79 7.60
N GLU A 263 13.54 11.37 8.39
CA GLU A 263 13.69 11.79 9.78
C GLU A 263 14.60 12.99 9.88
N PHE A 264 14.17 13.98 10.66
CA PHE A 264 14.95 15.19 10.92
C PHE A 264 14.58 15.75 12.29
N LYS A 265 15.48 16.57 12.82
CA LYS A 265 15.20 17.48 13.94
C LYS A 265 15.35 18.90 13.43
N PHE A 266 14.47 19.78 13.88
CA PHE A 266 14.46 21.19 13.50
C PHE A 266 14.43 22.05 14.75
N ALA A 267 15.30 23.04 14.80
CA ALA A 267 15.32 24.05 15.85
C ALA A 267 15.45 25.44 15.21
N TYR A 268 14.90 26.44 15.89
CA TYR A 268 14.95 27.83 15.44
C TYR A 268 15.38 28.74 16.58
N VAL A 269 16.35 29.61 16.31
CA VAL A 269 16.88 30.62 17.25
C VAL A 269 16.40 32.00 16.79
N PRO A 270 15.39 32.58 17.47
CA PRO A 270 14.76 33.85 17.04
C PRO A 270 15.72 35.04 17.01
N GLU A 271 16.61 35.12 17.99
CA GLU A 271 17.55 36.25 18.15
C GLU A 271 18.49 36.43 16.95
N SER A 272 18.91 35.29 16.38
CA SER A 272 19.79 35.27 15.21
C SER A 272 19.05 34.88 13.92
N ARG A 273 17.75 34.65 14.00
CA ARG A 273 16.90 34.16 12.89
C ARG A 273 17.54 32.97 12.18
N GLN A 274 18.09 32.07 13.00
CA GLN A 274 18.86 30.91 12.55
C GLN A 274 18.06 29.62 12.74
N ALA A 275 17.88 28.89 11.66
CA ALA A 275 17.39 27.50 11.72
C ALA A 275 18.55 26.51 11.82
N VAL A 276 18.38 25.46 12.61
CA VAL A 276 19.30 24.33 12.71
C VAL A 276 18.55 23.07 12.37
N VAL A 277 19.06 22.33 11.38
CA VAL A 277 18.47 21.08 10.90
C VAL A 277 19.48 19.96 11.10
N GLU A 278 19.10 18.93 11.84
CA GLU A 278 19.77 17.62 11.83
C GLU A 278 18.92 16.67 10.98
N TYR A 279 19.45 16.27 9.83
CA TYR A 279 18.72 15.48 8.83
C TYR A 279 19.34 14.09 8.71
N GLU A 280 18.51 13.05 8.75
CA GLU A 280 18.95 11.68 8.58
C GLU A 280 19.17 11.35 7.11
N LEU A 281 20.40 11.05 6.76
CA LEU A 281 20.84 10.67 5.42
C LEU A 281 20.67 9.15 5.23
N PRO A 282 20.39 8.69 4.00
CA PRO A 282 20.39 7.26 3.72
C PRO A 282 21.78 6.65 3.90
N THR A 283 21.84 5.35 4.16
CA THR A 283 23.11 4.60 4.09
C THR A 283 23.58 4.47 2.65
N ALA A 284 24.83 4.04 2.45
CA ALA A 284 25.38 3.83 1.10
C ALA A 284 24.64 2.75 0.28
N GLU A 285 23.82 1.94 0.93
CA GLU A 285 22.98 0.91 0.31
C GLU A 285 21.90 1.47 -0.63
N VAL A 286 21.57 2.75 -0.50
CA VAL A 286 20.67 3.46 -1.44
C VAL A 286 21.20 3.46 -2.87
N VAL A 287 22.52 3.29 -3.06
CA VAL A 287 23.15 3.17 -4.37
C VAL A 287 23.11 1.70 -4.82
N PRO A 288 22.43 1.37 -5.95
CA PRO A 288 22.35 0.01 -6.44
C PRO A 288 23.75 -0.61 -6.64
N ALA A 289 24.02 -1.74 -5.97
CA ALA A 289 25.28 -2.46 -6.08
C ALA A 289 25.46 -3.12 -7.46
N VAL A 290 24.36 -3.45 -8.14
CA VAL A 290 24.37 -3.97 -9.51
C VAL A 290 24.45 -2.81 -10.48
N LYS A 291 25.31 -2.93 -11.51
CA LYS A 291 25.46 -1.97 -12.59
C LYS A 291 24.56 -2.30 -13.77
N ALA A 292 24.45 -3.59 -14.10
CA ALA A 292 23.63 -4.06 -15.22
C ALA A 292 23.30 -5.55 -15.06
N TYR A 293 22.18 -5.96 -15.62
CA TYR A 293 21.76 -7.33 -15.78
C TYR A 293 21.96 -7.78 -17.22
N ARG A 294 22.28 -9.08 -17.43
CA ARG A 294 22.41 -9.67 -18.76
C ARG A 294 21.85 -11.09 -18.77
N TYR A 295 21.01 -11.40 -19.73
CA TYR A 295 20.55 -12.78 -19.96
C TYR A 295 21.61 -13.63 -20.63
N VAL A 296 21.96 -14.77 -20.03
CA VAL A 296 22.90 -15.78 -20.54
C VAL A 296 22.09 -16.95 -21.08
N LYS A 297 21.87 -16.96 -22.41
CA LYS A 297 21.03 -17.97 -23.08
C LYS A 297 21.51 -19.41 -22.88
N THR A 298 22.83 -19.64 -22.74
CA THR A 298 23.42 -20.96 -22.63
C THR A 298 23.13 -21.64 -21.30
N SER A 299 22.99 -20.89 -20.21
CA SER A 299 22.70 -21.38 -18.87
C SER A 299 21.31 -21.02 -18.37
N ASP A 300 20.53 -20.30 -19.18
CA ASP A 300 19.21 -19.76 -18.82
C ASP A 300 19.21 -18.98 -17.49
N THR A 301 20.24 -18.14 -17.31
CA THR A 301 20.43 -17.36 -16.08
C THR A 301 20.54 -15.88 -16.38
N ILE A 302 20.16 -15.04 -15.41
CA ILE A 302 20.44 -13.61 -15.42
C ILE A 302 21.75 -13.38 -14.68
N ALA A 303 22.76 -12.91 -15.39
CA ALA A 303 24.05 -12.55 -14.83
C ALA A 303 24.03 -11.08 -14.40
N GLU A 304 24.59 -10.81 -13.22
CA GLU A 304 24.75 -9.49 -12.66
C GLU A 304 26.14 -8.94 -12.90
N SER A 305 26.22 -7.68 -13.28
CA SER A 305 27.47 -6.94 -13.35
C SER A 305 27.55 -6.02 -12.15
N VAL A 306 28.52 -6.24 -11.27
CA VAL A 306 28.71 -5.45 -10.05
C VAL A 306 29.16 -4.03 -10.40
N ARG A 307 28.60 -3.04 -9.72
CA ARG A 307 29.01 -1.64 -9.86
C ARG A 307 30.38 -1.42 -9.20
N PRO A 308 31.34 -0.76 -9.88
CA PRO A 308 32.64 -0.43 -9.28
C PRO A 308 32.48 0.41 -7.99
N GLN A 309 33.26 0.10 -6.98
CA GLN A 309 33.21 0.81 -5.69
C GLN A 309 33.46 2.32 -5.84
N SER A 310 34.29 2.74 -6.80
CA SER A 310 34.50 4.16 -7.11
C SER A 310 33.23 4.86 -7.58
N GLN A 311 32.39 4.17 -8.36
CA GLN A 311 31.09 4.72 -8.81
C GLN A 311 30.09 4.78 -7.64
N ILE A 312 30.06 3.75 -6.76
CA ILE A 312 29.20 3.78 -5.56
C ILE A 312 29.58 4.97 -4.68
N LYS A 313 30.90 5.14 -4.41
CA LYS A 313 31.41 6.28 -3.61
C LYS A 313 31.04 7.62 -4.21
N ALA A 314 31.18 7.78 -5.53
CA ALA A 314 30.85 9.03 -6.22
C ALA A 314 29.35 9.35 -6.20
N LEU A 315 28.50 8.37 -6.52
CA LEU A 315 27.05 8.54 -6.49
C LEU A 315 26.54 8.87 -5.07
N TYR A 316 27.03 8.16 -4.07
CA TYR A 316 26.64 8.40 -2.68
C TYR A 316 27.09 9.76 -2.19
N ALA A 317 28.34 10.16 -2.44
CA ALA A 317 28.83 11.49 -2.08
C ALA A 317 28.03 12.61 -2.76
N SER A 318 27.69 12.44 -4.03
CA SER A 318 26.82 13.37 -4.75
C SER A 318 25.42 13.42 -4.14
N ALA A 319 24.81 12.26 -3.80
CA ALA A 319 23.49 12.21 -3.18
C ALA A 319 23.47 12.96 -1.84
N VAL A 320 24.46 12.71 -0.96
CA VAL A 320 24.62 13.40 0.33
C VAL A 320 24.72 14.93 0.13
N ALA A 321 25.52 15.37 -0.85
CA ALA A 321 25.65 16.78 -1.15
C ALA A 321 24.36 17.40 -1.68
N GLN A 322 23.65 16.69 -2.56
CA GLN A 322 22.37 17.14 -3.10
C GLN A 322 21.31 17.27 -2.01
N VAL A 323 21.23 16.35 -1.05
CA VAL A 323 20.29 16.43 0.07
C VAL A 323 20.54 17.70 0.88
N ALA A 324 21.79 18.01 1.22
CA ALA A 324 22.12 19.23 1.97
C ALA A 324 21.70 20.50 1.23
N ILE A 325 22.08 20.65 -0.05
CA ILE A 325 21.75 21.82 -0.85
C ILE A 325 20.23 21.92 -1.07
N ARG A 326 19.57 20.81 -1.32
CA ARG A 326 18.12 20.73 -1.49
C ARG A 326 17.39 21.23 -0.25
N THR A 327 17.77 20.76 0.93
CA THR A 327 17.16 21.17 2.20
C THR A 327 17.31 22.68 2.43
N LEU A 328 18.51 23.23 2.19
CA LEU A 328 18.75 24.68 2.26
C LEU A 328 17.84 25.45 1.29
N TYR A 329 17.76 24.98 0.04
CA TYR A 329 16.93 25.59 -1.00
C TYR A 329 15.45 25.58 -0.62
N GLU A 330 14.93 24.46 -0.18
CA GLU A 330 13.52 24.29 0.18
C GLU A 330 13.15 25.20 1.36
N LEU A 331 14.00 25.31 2.38
CA LEU A 331 13.79 26.19 3.53
C LEU A 331 13.82 27.68 3.13
N PHE A 332 14.88 28.14 2.47
CA PHE A 332 15.00 29.55 2.09
C PHE A 332 13.92 30.00 1.09
N ARG A 333 13.59 29.13 0.13
CA ARG A 333 12.58 29.44 -0.89
C ARG A 333 11.18 29.56 -0.31
N SER A 334 10.84 28.68 0.63
CA SER A 334 9.49 28.60 1.18
C SER A 334 9.26 29.58 2.31
N ASP A 335 10.30 30.09 2.94
CA ASP A 335 10.20 31.12 3.97
C ASP A 335 9.87 32.48 3.35
N LYS A 336 8.59 32.68 2.98
CA LYS A 336 8.07 33.94 2.44
C LYS A 336 7.96 35.05 3.51
N GLY A 337 7.91 34.66 4.79
CA GLY A 337 7.90 35.59 5.91
C GLY A 337 9.29 36.24 6.17
N GLY A 338 10.32 35.67 5.58
CA GLY A 338 11.69 36.14 5.78
C GLY A 338 12.16 35.95 7.22
N HIS A 339 11.77 34.85 7.86
CA HIS A 339 12.16 34.57 9.25
C HIS A 339 13.49 33.83 9.37
N LEU A 340 14.03 33.29 8.27
CA LEU A 340 15.28 32.55 8.23
C LEU A 340 16.37 33.41 7.58
N ASP A 341 17.29 33.95 8.35
CA ASP A 341 18.48 34.66 7.82
C ASP A 341 19.65 33.69 7.63
N THR A 342 19.76 32.69 8.49
CA THR A 342 20.81 31.67 8.46
C THR A 342 20.20 30.28 8.62
N VAL A 343 20.71 29.30 7.88
CA VAL A 343 20.40 27.89 8.08
C VAL A 343 21.67 27.11 8.30
N VAL A 344 21.67 26.29 9.34
CA VAL A 344 22.68 25.27 9.62
C VAL A 344 22.07 23.90 9.31
N PHE A 345 22.74 23.14 8.47
CA PHE A 345 22.36 21.78 8.12
C PHE A 345 23.42 20.81 8.58
N ASN A 346 23.02 19.77 9.30
CA ASN A 346 23.86 18.64 9.71
C ASN A 346 23.22 17.35 9.15
N GLY A 347 23.90 16.68 8.23
CA GLY A 347 23.47 15.41 7.68
C GLY A 347 24.13 14.28 8.43
N VAL A 348 23.33 13.49 9.15
CA VAL A 348 23.77 12.34 9.97
C VAL A 348 23.29 11.03 9.36
N VAL A 349 24.00 9.95 9.59
CA VAL A 349 23.56 8.59 9.21
C VAL A 349 23.36 7.76 10.47
N ASP A 350 22.17 7.19 10.66
CA ASP A 350 21.93 6.24 11.74
C ASP A 350 22.25 4.83 11.25
N THR A 351 23.30 4.23 11.81
CA THR A 351 23.81 2.95 11.35
C THR A 351 24.57 2.20 12.45
N THR A 352 24.97 0.97 12.14
CA THR A 352 25.83 0.17 13.02
C THR A 352 27.27 0.23 12.51
N ASP A 353 28.19 0.60 13.38
CA ASP A 353 29.62 0.56 13.07
C ASP A 353 30.07 -0.90 12.82
N PRO A 354 30.56 -1.21 11.61
CA PRO A 354 30.99 -2.56 11.27
C PRO A 354 32.21 -3.03 12.08
N GLY A 355 32.97 -2.12 12.66
CA GLY A 355 34.15 -2.45 13.46
C GLY A 355 33.82 -2.82 14.90
N SER A 356 32.85 -2.16 15.51
CA SER A 356 32.48 -2.36 16.93
C SER A 356 31.10 -3.01 17.13
N GLY A 357 30.25 -3.09 16.10
CA GLY A 357 28.89 -3.56 16.19
C GLY A 357 27.97 -2.63 16.99
N ARG A 358 28.40 -1.42 17.30
CA ARG A 358 27.62 -0.44 18.06
C ARG A 358 26.86 0.49 17.11
N ARG A 359 25.68 0.93 17.55
CA ARG A 359 24.94 1.97 16.84
C ARG A 359 25.68 3.29 16.92
N ILE A 360 25.88 3.94 15.78
CA ILE A 360 26.58 5.22 15.64
C ILE A 360 25.76 6.17 14.78
N ARG A 361 25.92 7.47 15.02
CA ARG A 361 25.29 8.53 14.22
C ARG A 361 26.32 9.55 13.73
N PRO A 362 27.24 9.16 12.81
CA PRO A 362 28.25 10.08 12.29
C PRO A 362 27.60 11.18 11.45
N CYS A 363 28.04 12.41 11.66
CA CYS A 363 27.72 13.52 10.76
C CYS A 363 28.63 13.42 9.53
N LEU A 364 28.04 13.35 8.32
CA LEU A 364 28.78 13.23 7.06
C LEU A 364 28.89 14.54 6.30
N VAL A 365 27.99 15.46 6.55
CA VAL A 365 28.02 16.79 5.95
C VAL A 365 27.45 17.82 6.94
N THR A 366 28.12 18.95 7.05
CA THR A 366 27.63 20.08 7.83
C THR A 366 27.87 21.35 7.04
N VAL A 367 26.90 22.24 6.99
CA VAL A 367 27.01 23.53 6.30
C VAL A 367 26.20 24.58 7.03
N ARG A 368 26.78 25.78 7.14
CA ARG A 368 26.11 26.99 7.61
C ARG A 368 26.15 28.02 6.50
N THR A 369 25.02 28.55 6.12
CA THR A 369 24.95 29.58 5.08
C THR A 369 23.87 30.59 5.40
N THR A 370 24.05 31.81 4.92
CA THR A 370 23.04 32.86 5.03
C THR A 370 22.16 32.88 3.79
N ARG A 371 20.96 33.45 3.93
CA ARG A 371 20.03 33.64 2.81
C ARG A 371 20.69 34.43 1.68
N GLU A 372 21.43 35.48 2.02
CA GLU A 372 22.12 36.35 1.06
C GLU A 372 23.10 35.53 0.21
N SER A 373 24.07 34.87 0.86
CA SER A 373 25.09 34.05 0.15
C SER A 373 24.47 32.91 -0.65
N PHE A 374 23.38 32.29 -0.14
CA PHE A 374 22.72 31.21 -0.84
C PHE A 374 21.91 31.66 -2.05
N SER A 375 21.33 32.88 -1.99
CA SER A 375 20.55 33.46 -3.09
C SER A 375 21.38 33.88 -4.31
N GLU A 376 22.69 34.04 -4.15
CA GLU A 376 23.62 34.32 -5.24
C GLU A 376 23.94 33.10 -6.12
N LEU A 377 23.58 31.89 -5.66
CA LEU A 377 23.89 30.65 -6.35
C LEU A 377 22.88 30.37 -7.48
N ASP A 378 23.39 30.04 -8.66
CA ASP A 378 22.55 29.41 -9.72
C ASP A 378 22.54 27.91 -9.58
N LEU A 379 21.60 27.40 -8.77
CA LEU A 379 21.48 25.99 -8.44
C LEU A 379 21.20 25.07 -9.63
N SER A 380 20.84 25.63 -10.79
CA SER A 380 20.60 24.83 -12.00
C SER A 380 21.90 24.44 -12.73
N HIS A 381 23.00 25.12 -12.42
CA HIS A 381 24.30 24.95 -13.09
C HIS A 381 25.44 24.55 -12.13
N ILE A 382 25.13 24.16 -10.90
CA ILE A 382 26.16 23.76 -9.94
C ILE A 382 26.51 22.27 -10.02
N GLU A 383 27.73 21.96 -9.63
CA GLU A 383 28.12 20.62 -9.20
C GLU A 383 27.98 20.57 -7.66
N PRO A 384 27.21 19.59 -7.09
CA PRO A 384 26.83 19.64 -5.69
C PRO A 384 27.99 19.68 -4.69
N LEU A 385 29.03 18.88 -4.90
CA LEU A 385 30.20 18.87 -4.00
C LEU A 385 31.02 20.14 -4.11
N ALA A 386 31.14 20.71 -5.31
CA ALA A 386 31.83 22.01 -5.51
C ALA A 386 31.05 23.15 -4.86
N CYS A 387 29.71 23.12 -4.93
CA CYS A 387 28.85 24.08 -4.25
C CYS A 387 29.01 24.03 -2.73
N LEU A 388 28.98 22.84 -2.12
CA LEU A 388 29.24 22.71 -0.68
C LEU A 388 30.63 23.23 -0.28
N LYS A 389 31.64 22.97 -1.11
CA LYS A 389 32.97 23.50 -0.89
C LYS A 389 32.99 25.03 -0.98
N HIS A 390 32.29 25.62 -1.93
CA HIS A 390 32.11 27.07 -2.06
C HIS A 390 31.44 27.66 -0.80
N LEU A 391 30.43 26.97 -0.25
CA LEU A 391 29.77 27.33 1.00
C LEU A 391 30.62 27.04 2.26
N SER A 392 31.87 26.62 2.11
CA SER A 392 32.78 26.25 3.22
C SER A 392 32.22 25.15 4.12
N ALA A 393 31.45 24.21 3.53
CA ALA A 393 30.86 23.10 4.23
C ALA A 393 31.94 22.10 4.69
N GLY A 394 31.72 21.49 5.88
CA GLY A 394 32.43 20.30 6.29
C GLY A 394 31.80 19.08 5.59
N VAL A 395 32.53 18.41 4.72
CA VAL A 395 32.06 17.21 4.01
C VAL A 395 32.99 16.05 4.30
N SER A 396 32.42 14.88 4.60
CA SER A 396 33.18 13.64 4.83
C SER A 396 34.07 13.32 3.63
N LYS A 397 35.34 13.00 3.90
CA LYS A 397 36.27 12.55 2.85
C LYS A 397 35.94 11.16 2.31
N SER A 398 35.26 10.34 3.11
CA SER A 398 34.81 9.01 2.75
C SER A 398 33.43 8.74 3.37
N PRO A 399 32.33 9.27 2.78
CA PRO A 399 31.00 9.10 3.34
C PRO A 399 30.55 7.63 3.40
N THR A 400 30.96 6.81 2.44
CA THR A 400 30.67 5.37 2.42
C THR A 400 31.37 4.58 3.53
N GLU A 401 32.46 5.12 4.07
CA GLU A 401 33.22 4.54 5.20
C GLU A 401 32.81 5.20 6.53
N LEU A 402 31.76 6.02 6.50
CA LEU A 402 31.20 6.72 7.66
C LEU A 402 32.20 7.61 8.39
N LEU A 403 33.22 8.15 7.66
CA LEU A 403 34.21 9.02 8.26
C LEU A 403 33.52 10.33 8.70
N PRO A 404 33.46 10.64 10.03
CA PRO A 404 32.67 11.76 10.51
C PRO A 404 33.36 13.10 10.24
N VAL A 405 32.54 14.14 10.11
CA VAL A 405 32.94 15.53 10.21
C VAL A 405 32.37 16.15 11.49
N ARG A 406 33.08 17.14 12.04
CA ARG A 406 32.58 17.87 13.20
C ARG A 406 31.48 18.84 12.74
N PRO A 407 30.25 18.77 13.32
CA PRO A 407 29.20 19.74 13.02
C PRO A 407 29.64 21.18 13.27
N VAL A 408 29.24 22.12 12.41
CA VAL A 408 29.46 23.56 12.61
C VAL A 408 28.76 24.05 13.87
N LEU A 409 27.57 23.53 14.13
CA LEU A 409 26.81 23.73 15.35
C LEU A 409 26.16 22.39 15.71
N GLU A 410 26.46 21.84 16.88
CA GLU A 410 25.81 20.64 17.37
C GLU A 410 24.36 20.97 17.75
N PHE A 411 23.43 20.10 17.37
CA PHE A 411 22.02 20.31 17.65
C PHE A 411 21.74 20.42 19.17
N SER A 412 22.48 19.67 19.97
CA SER A 412 22.44 19.70 21.45
C SER A 412 22.92 21.01 22.07
N MET A 413 23.64 21.85 21.31
CA MET A 413 24.10 23.18 21.75
C MET A 413 23.11 24.30 21.42
N VAL A 414 22.05 24.01 20.68
CA VAL A 414 20.95 24.96 20.46
C VAL A 414 20.22 25.13 21.79
N ASP A 415 19.96 26.36 22.20
CA ASP A 415 19.27 26.66 23.46
C ASP A 415 17.94 25.86 23.51
N PRO A 416 17.71 25.03 24.54
CA PRO A 416 16.51 24.18 24.67
C PRO A 416 15.19 24.93 24.51
N ARG A 417 15.17 26.24 24.78
CA ARG A 417 13.99 27.10 24.60
C ARG A 417 13.54 27.21 23.14
N PHE A 418 14.42 26.93 22.19
CA PHE A 418 14.20 27.09 20.76
C PHE A 418 14.19 25.75 20.00
N VAL A 419 14.31 24.64 20.71
CA VAL A 419 14.15 23.30 20.16
C VAL A 419 12.66 22.96 20.23
N ALA A 420 12.10 22.42 19.17
CA ALA A 420 10.69 21.98 19.14
C ALA A 420 10.37 20.83 20.10
N GLU A 421 11.36 20.23 20.75
CA GLU A 421 11.16 19.50 21.99
C GLU A 421 10.92 20.54 23.09
N THR A 422 9.65 20.87 23.31
CA THR A 422 9.25 21.68 24.44
C THR A 422 9.66 20.89 25.69
N ASP A 423 10.74 21.34 26.35
CA ASP A 423 11.03 20.83 27.69
C ASP A 423 9.96 21.39 28.64
N ALA A 424 8.80 20.74 28.62
CA ALA A 424 7.67 21.10 29.46
C ALA A 424 8.04 21.07 30.96
N LEU A 425 9.16 20.41 31.31
CA LEU A 425 9.64 20.33 32.69
C LEU A 425 10.30 21.62 33.19
N SER A 426 10.93 22.38 32.28
CA SER A 426 11.60 23.65 32.66
C SER A 426 10.64 24.84 32.73
N GLN A 427 9.42 24.72 32.18
CA GLN A 427 8.42 25.80 32.17
C GLN A 427 7.37 25.68 33.27
N LEU A 428 7.40 24.60 34.06
CA LEU A 428 6.39 24.34 35.08
C LEU A 428 6.72 25.10 36.38
N ASP A 429 5.76 25.88 36.83
CA ASP A 429 5.77 26.57 38.13
C ASP A 429 5.85 25.57 39.29
N GLN A 430 6.27 26.00 40.52
CA GLN A 430 6.65 25.12 41.64
C GLN A 430 5.61 24.09 42.11
N ARG A 431 4.38 24.11 41.63
CA ARG A 431 3.37 23.05 41.78
C ARG A 431 2.38 23.09 40.64
N PRO A 432 2.75 22.68 39.47
CA PRO A 432 1.84 22.69 38.34
C PRO A 432 0.69 21.71 38.54
N ASN A 433 -0.52 22.15 38.19
CA ASN A 433 -1.64 21.25 38.11
C ASN A 433 -1.65 20.56 36.75
N LEU A 434 -1.47 19.25 36.71
CA LEU A 434 -1.39 18.49 35.46
C LEU A 434 -2.69 18.57 34.63
N MET A 435 -3.81 18.95 35.24
CA MET A 435 -5.07 19.12 34.55
C MET A 435 -5.17 20.45 33.78
N ASP A 436 -4.31 21.44 34.08
CA ASP A 436 -4.31 22.74 33.42
C ASP A 436 -3.44 22.72 32.13
N LEU A 437 -2.58 21.70 31.98
CA LEU A 437 -1.77 21.53 30.77
C LEU A 437 -2.66 21.29 29.56
N SER A 438 -2.24 21.73 28.36
CA SER A 438 -2.83 21.27 27.12
C SER A 438 -2.52 19.78 26.90
N PHE A 439 -3.19 19.15 25.94
CA PHE A 439 -2.93 17.73 25.63
C PHE A 439 -1.48 17.50 25.21
N LEU A 440 -0.95 18.36 24.35
CA LEU A 440 0.43 18.31 23.85
C LEU A 440 1.47 18.55 24.97
N GLU A 441 1.21 19.50 25.87
CA GLU A 441 2.09 19.74 27.03
C GLU A 441 2.11 18.56 27.99
N PHE A 442 0.99 17.88 28.16
CA PHE A 442 0.95 16.68 28.99
C PHE A 442 1.72 15.52 28.35
N GLU A 443 1.59 15.30 27.03
CA GLU A 443 2.38 14.32 26.31
C GLU A 443 3.88 14.63 26.37
N ALA A 444 4.26 15.90 26.17
CA ALA A 444 5.65 16.35 26.29
C ALA A 444 6.20 16.14 27.71
N LEU A 445 5.40 16.40 28.75
CA LEU A 445 5.76 16.11 30.13
C LEU A 445 6.05 14.62 30.34
N ILE A 446 5.19 13.75 29.84
CA ILE A 446 5.36 12.29 29.93
C ILE A 446 6.61 11.84 29.16
N GLN A 447 6.83 12.34 27.96
CA GLN A 447 8.03 12.07 27.19
C GLN A 447 9.30 12.45 27.99
N ASN A 448 9.34 13.65 28.53
CA ASN A 448 10.48 14.16 29.29
C ASN A 448 10.71 13.36 30.58
N LEU A 449 9.65 12.95 31.28
CA LEU A 449 9.74 12.08 32.44
C LEU A 449 10.46 10.76 32.09
N PHE A 450 10.00 10.08 31.03
CA PHE A 450 10.62 8.82 30.62
C PHE A 450 12.04 8.99 30.08
N THR A 451 12.34 10.12 29.47
CA THR A 451 13.72 10.47 29.07
C THR A 451 14.62 10.60 30.30
N LYS A 452 14.16 11.29 31.35
CA LYS A 452 14.89 11.39 32.63
C LYS A 452 15.02 10.04 33.37
N MET A 453 14.06 9.14 33.14
CA MET A 453 14.13 7.75 33.63
C MET A 453 15.11 6.87 32.80
N GLY A 454 15.76 7.42 31.77
CA GLY A 454 16.78 6.72 30.99
C GLY A 454 16.27 6.02 29.75
N LEU A 455 15.05 6.30 29.31
CA LEU A 455 14.56 5.88 27.99
C LEU A 455 14.88 6.95 26.94
N GLU A 456 15.21 6.52 25.73
CA GLU A 456 15.28 7.42 24.58
C GLU A 456 13.86 7.64 24.03
N ALA A 457 13.14 8.61 24.59
CA ALA A 457 11.75 8.86 24.24
C ALA A 457 11.63 9.90 23.10
N ARG A 458 10.75 9.63 22.12
CA ARG A 458 10.42 10.55 21.02
C ARG A 458 8.92 10.67 20.89
N GLN A 459 8.40 11.89 20.81
CA GLN A 459 6.99 12.14 20.56
C GLN A 459 6.64 11.68 19.15
N THR A 460 5.54 10.94 19.02
CA THR A 460 4.99 10.60 17.71
C THR A 460 4.09 11.72 17.23
N ARG A 461 3.93 11.84 15.91
CA ARG A 461 2.96 12.78 15.34
C ARG A 461 1.55 12.38 15.76
N PRO A 462 0.65 13.35 15.97
CA PRO A 462 -0.76 13.05 16.17
C PRO A 462 -1.29 12.32 14.92
N SER A 463 -1.30 10.99 14.95
CA SER A 463 -1.94 10.20 13.90
C SER A 463 -3.38 9.92 14.30
N ARG A 464 -4.31 10.10 13.39
CA ARG A 464 -5.74 9.80 13.58
C ARG A 464 -6.03 8.30 13.83
N ASP A 465 -5.02 7.43 13.75
CA ASP A 465 -5.22 5.99 13.55
C ASP A 465 -4.62 5.09 14.63
N GLY A 466 -4.33 5.55 15.85
CA GLY A 466 -3.85 4.58 16.83
C GLY A 466 -3.43 5.09 18.20
N GLY A 467 -3.46 6.41 18.47
CA GLY A 467 -3.30 6.91 19.85
C GLY A 467 -1.95 6.62 20.48
N VAL A 468 -0.86 6.58 19.71
CA VAL A 468 0.51 6.53 20.25
C VAL A 468 1.00 7.95 20.45
N ASP A 469 1.22 8.34 21.69
CA ASP A 469 1.64 9.70 22.04
C ASP A 469 3.17 9.81 22.04
N CYS A 470 3.86 8.72 22.39
CA CYS A 470 5.31 8.69 22.44
C CYS A 470 5.83 7.27 22.14
N VAL A 471 6.89 7.18 21.35
CA VAL A 471 7.69 5.96 21.19
C VAL A 471 9.02 6.18 21.88
N ALA A 472 9.39 5.25 22.76
CA ALA A 472 10.66 5.27 23.46
C ALA A 472 11.47 4.01 23.17
N TRP A 473 12.78 4.11 23.34
CA TRP A 473 13.69 2.98 23.29
C TRP A 473 14.36 2.81 24.64
N ASP A 474 14.27 1.60 25.17
CA ASP A 474 15.05 1.22 26.34
C ASP A 474 16.44 0.75 25.85
N PRO A 475 17.50 1.50 26.13
CA PRO A 475 18.83 1.19 25.63
C PRO A 475 19.52 0.02 26.35
N ARG A 476 18.88 -0.58 27.35
CA ARG A 476 19.49 -1.65 28.14
C ARG A 476 19.66 -2.91 27.30
N PRO A 477 20.87 -3.48 27.23
CA PRO A 477 21.10 -4.72 26.53
C PRO A 477 20.30 -5.87 27.18
N ILE A 478 19.72 -6.77 26.38
CA ILE A 478 18.94 -7.96 26.79
C ILE A 478 17.48 -7.65 27.18
N PHE A 479 17.20 -6.61 27.95
CA PHE A 479 15.86 -6.29 28.46
C PHE A 479 15.23 -5.05 27.82
N GLY A 480 16.01 -4.33 27.00
CA GLY A 480 15.59 -3.14 26.30
C GLY A 480 14.76 -3.45 25.05
N GLY A 481 14.39 -2.40 24.32
CA GLY A 481 13.65 -2.50 23.08
C GLY A 481 12.68 -1.33 22.90
N LYS A 482 11.88 -1.41 21.85
CA LYS A 482 10.88 -0.37 21.56
C LYS A 482 9.75 -0.41 22.60
N VAL A 483 9.43 0.74 23.16
CA VAL A 483 8.38 0.95 24.14
C VAL A 483 7.37 1.95 23.57
N VAL A 484 6.09 1.61 23.59
CA VAL A 484 5.00 2.51 23.22
C VAL A 484 4.41 3.12 24.48
N ILE A 485 4.31 4.44 24.53
CA ILE A 485 3.76 5.17 25.65
C ILE A 485 2.52 5.92 25.20
N GLN A 486 1.44 5.80 25.94
CA GLN A 486 0.20 6.52 25.73
C GLN A 486 -0.18 7.29 27.01
N ALA A 487 -0.48 8.58 26.87
CA ALA A 487 -0.83 9.47 27.97
C ALA A 487 -2.31 9.88 27.89
N LYS A 488 -3.05 9.70 28.97
CA LYS A 488 -4.48 10.04 29.04
C LYS A 488 -4.77 10.96 30.21
N ARG A 489 -5.11 12.22 29.94
CA ARG A 489 -5.48 13.20 30.95
C ARG A 489 -6.97 13.15 31.19
N TYR A 490 -7.37 12.33 32.17
CA TYR A 490 -8.76 12.03 32.50
C TYR A 490 -9.07 12.37 33.97
N LYS A 491 -10.31 12.79 34.22
CA LYS A 491 -10.90 12.96 35.56
C LYS A 491 -11.46 11.64 36.09
N ASN A 492 -12.11 10.88 35.18
CA ASN A 492 -12.76 9.63 35.51
C ASN A 492 -11.83 8.44 35.31
N THR A 493 -12.13 7.34 35.96
CA THR A 493 -11.38 6.08 35.87
C THR A 493 -11.27 5.60 34.40
N VAL A 494 -10.06 5.26 33.99
CA VAL A 494 -9.78 4.74 32.64
C VAL A 494 -10.27 3.31 32.52
N GLY A 495 -11.14 3.07 31.55
CA GLY A 495 -11.73 1.77 31.29
C GLY A 495 -10.76 0.79 30.61
N VAL A 496 -11.12 -0.50 30.58
CA VAL A 496 -10.31 -1.57 29.97
C VAL A 496 -10.13 -1.41 28.45
N SER A 497 -11.01 -0.67 27.77
CA SER A 497 -10.88 -0.37 26.33
C SER A 497 -9.54 0.28 26.02
N ALA A 498 -9.14 1.32 26.75
CA ALA A 498 -7.87 2.01 26.55
C ALA A 498 -6.65 1.08 26.69
N VAL A 499 -6.70 0.12 27.63
CA VAL A 499 -5.62 -0.86 27.80
C VAL A 499 -5.58 -1.87 26.65
N ARG A 500 -6.75 -2.23 26.10
CA ARG A 500 -6.84 -3.11 24.90
C ARG A 500 -6.31 -2.40 23.65
N ASP A 501 -6.65 -1.13 23.49
CA ASP A 501 -6.20 -0.31 22.35
C ASP A 501 -4.68 -0.18 22.40
N LEU A 502 -4.07 0.12 23.54
CA LEU A 502 -2.62 0.12 23.71
C LEU A 502 -2.00 -1.24 23.39
N PHE A 503 -2.65 -2.35 23.77
CA PHE A 503 -2.14 -3.69 23.45
C PHE A 503 -2.15 -3.97 21.94
N GLY A 504 -3.20 -3.56 21.22
CA GLY A 504 -3.26 -3.63 19.77
C GLY A 504 -2.16 -2.80 19.11
N THR A 505 -1.98 -1.58 19.59
CA THR A 505 -0.94 -0.67 19.11
C THR A 505 0.47 -1.22 19.36
N LEU A 506 0.73 -1.79 20.54
CA LEU A 506 2.00 -2.44 20.88
C LEU A 506 2.36 -3.55 19.86
N GLN A 507 1.37 -4.36 19.48
CA GLN A 507 1.57 -5.42 18.50
C GLN A 507 1.82 -4.88 17.08
N ASN A 508 1.06 -3.87 16.66
CA ASN A 508 1.22 -3.23 15.36
C ASN A 508 2.58 -2.53 15.22
N GLU A 509 3.05 -1.90 16.30
CA GLU A 509 4.34 -1.21 16.35
C GLU A 509 5.54 -2.14 16.55
N GLY A 510 5.32 -3.44 16.76
CA GLY A 510 6.38 -4.38 17.08
C GLY A 510 7.14 -4.03 18.36
N ALA A 511 6.47 -3.36 19.30
CA ALA A 511 7.09 -2.92 20.53
C ALA A 511 7.19 -4.04 21.57
N SER A 512 8.22 -4.01 22.41
CA SER A 512 8.45 -4.98 23.48
C SER A 512 7.61 -4.71 24.73
N LYS A 513 7.21 -3.43 24.93
CA LYS A 513 6.46 -2.99 26.11
C LYS A 513 5.52 -1.84 25.76
N GLY A 514 4.32 -1.81 26.36
CA GLY A 514 3.38 -0.69 26.33
C GLY A 514 3.24 -0.06 27.71
N ILE A 515 3.18 1.26 27.79
CA ILE A 515 2.96 2.00 29.04
C ILE A 515 1.75 2.92 28.85
N LEU A 516 0.72 2.76 29.68
CA LEU A 516 -0.43 3.67 29.70
C LEU A 516 -0.35 4.53 30.96
N VAL A 517 -0.27 5.83 30.78
CA VAL A 517 -0.20 6.81 31.88
C VAL A 517 -1.49 7.61 31.95
N THR A 518 -2.03 7.81 33.14
CA THR A 518 -3.21 8.66 33.30
C THR A 518 -3.09 9.58 34.51
N THR A 519 -3.82 10.70 34.48
CA THR A 519 -4.03 11.58 35.65
C THR A 519 -5.10 11.04 36.62
N SER A 520 -5.84 10.00 36.24
CA SER A 520 -6.88 9.38 37.08
C SER A 520 -6.45 7.99 37.58
N GLY A 521 -7.40 7.13 37.90
CA GLY A 521 -7.17 5.73 38.24
C GLY A 521 -7.60 4.77 37.15
N TYR A 522 -7.35 3.49 37.36
CA TYR A 522 -7.80 2.40 36.48
C TYR A 522 -8.84 1.54 37.21
N GLY A 523 -9.82 1.06 36.44
CA GLY A 523 -10.77 0.07 36.92
C GLY A 523 -10.13 -1.32 37.10
N GLN A 524 -10.71 -2.20 37.93
CA GLN A 524 -10.22 -3.55 38.18
C GLN A 524 -10.01 -4.35 36.89
N ALA A 525 -10.93 -4.23 35.92
CA ALA A 525 -10.83 -4.91 34.61
C ALA A 525 -9.58 -4.48 33.83
N SER A 526 -9.09 -3.25 33.98
CA SER A 526 -7.87 -2.75 33.36
C SER A 526 -6.63 -3.44 33.92
N PHE A 527 -6.56 -3.59 35.26
CA PHE A 527 -5.48 -4.33 35.93
C PHE A 527 -5.49 -5.81 35.55
N ASP A 528 -6.67 -6.44 35.56
CA ASP A 528 -6.80 -7.86 35.19
C ASP A 528 -6.40 -8.11 33.73
N PHE A 529 -6.71 -7.18 32.84
CA PHE A 529 -6.31 -7.28 31.44
C PHE A 529 -4.80 -7.08 31.23
N ALA A 530 -4.18 -6.13 31.92
CA ALA A 530 -2.74 -5.85 31.84
C ALA A 530 -1.90 -7.00 32.44
N LYS A 531 -2.44 -7.75 33.39
CA LYS A 531 -1.78 -8.88 34.04
C LYS A 531 -1.35 -9.93 33.01
N ASN A 532 -0.11 -10.35 33.09
CA ASN A 532 0.53 -11.30 32.14
C ASN A 532 0.69 -10.79 30.70
N LYS A 533 0.63 -9.48 30.47
CA LYS A 533 0.95 -8.85 29.21
C LYS A 533 2.10 -7.85 29.39
N PRO A 534 2.84 -7.55 28.34
CA PRO A 534 3.92 -6.54 28.40
C PRO A 534 3.35 -5.12 28.44
N ILE A 535 2.40 -4.88 29.32
CA ILE A 535 1.73 -3.59 29.52
C ILE A 535 1.92 -3.16 30.98
N GLU A 536 2.35 -1.93 31.15
CA GLU A 536 2.38 -1.24 32.44
C GLU A 536 1.36 -0.11 32.45
N ILE A 537 0.64 0.01 33.56
CA ILE A 537 -0.36 1.06 33.76
C ILE A 537 0.05 1.92 34.94
N ILE A 538 0.16 3.23 34.71
CA ILE A 538 0.61 4.22 35.68
C ILE A 538 -0.56 5.16 35.98
N ASP A 539 -1.11 5.10 37.16
CA ASP A 539 -2.17 5.99 37.62
C ASP A 539 -1.65 7.36 38.04
N GLY A 540 -2.57 8.29 38.33
CA GLY A 540 -2.23 9.64 38.72
C GLY A 540 -1.33 9.73 39.97
N SER A 541 -1.50 8.84 40.93
CA SER A 541 -0.67 8.83 42.17
C SER A 541 0.75 8.38 41.84
N ASN A 542 0.88 7.30 41.07
CA ASN A 542 2.19 6.82 40.61
C ASN A 542 2.87 7.82 39.69
N LEU A 543 2.11 8.52 38.84
CA LEU A 543 2.66 9.58 37.97
C LEU A 543 3.24 10.74 38.83
N LEU A 544 2.53 11.21 39.84
CA LEU A 544 3.04 12.26 40.72
C LEU A 544 4.31 11.82 41.46
N TYR A 545 4.35 10.56 41.94
CA TYR A 545 5.56 9.99 42.52
C TYR A 545 6.75 9.97 41.55
N LEU A 546 6.54 9.49 40.32
CA LEU A 546 7.60 9.42 39.33
C LEU A 546 8.10 10.81 38.92
N LEU A 547 7.22 11.82 38.84
CA LEU A 547 7.61 13.21 38.58
C LEU A 547 8.47 13.77 39.70
N ALA A 548 8.11 13.51 40.97
CA ALA A 548 8.90 13.96 42.11
C ALA A 548 10.27 13.25 42.16
N GLU A 549 10.29 11.93 41.98
CA GLU A 549 11.51 11.11 42.13
C GLU A 549 12.52 11.29 41.00
N HIS A 550 12.05 11.40 39.74
CA HIS A 550 12.93 11.40 38.57
C HIS A 550 13.06 12.76 37.89
N ALA A 551 12.09 13.64 38.08
CA ALA A 551 12.08 14.94 37.42
C ALA A 551 12.26 16.13 38.35
N ASP A 552 12.25 15.88 39.68
CA ASP A 552 12.30 16.90 40.76
C ASP A 552 11.12 17.90 40.64
N ILE A 553 9.92 17.38 40.29
CA ILE A 553 8.71 18.17 40.10
C ILE A 553 7.64 17.73 41.10
N GLU A 554 7.30 18.61 42.04
CA GLU A 554 6.11 18.45 42.85
C GLU A 554 4.87 18.96 42.10
N ALA A 555 4.15 18.08 41.41
CA ALA A 555 2.92 18.39 40.71
C ALA A 555 1.67 18.04 41.52
N LYS A 556 0.51 18.53 41.06
CA LYS A 556 -0.80 18.17 41.62
C LYS A 556 -1.77 17.78 40.49
N ILE A 557 -2.79 16.99 40.83
CA ILE A 557 -3.88 16.63 39.93
C ILE A 557 -5.18 17.11 40.58
N VAL A 558 -5.71 18.23 40.10
CA VAL A 558 -6.97 18.83 40.57
C VAL A 558 -7.82 19.10 39.32
N PRO A 559 -8.76 18.18 38.99
CA PRO A 559 -9.64 18.40 37.84
C PRO A 559 -10.54 19.62 38.04
N PRO A 560 -10.67 20.53 37.04
CA PRO A 560 -11.68 21.59 37.07
C PRO A 560 -13.11 21.02 37.20
N ASP A 561 -14.02 21.77 37.81
CA ASP A 561 -15.41 21.31 38.01
C ASP A 561 -16.15 21.03 36.71
N ASP A 562 -15.87 21.79 35.68
CA ASP A 562 -16.42 21.69 34.32
C ASP A 562 -15.68 20.74 33.40
N TRP A 563 -14.64 20.03 33.91
CA TRP A 563 -13.84 19.09 33.10
C TRP A 563 -14.68 17.96 32.52
N LYS A 564 -14.55 17.74 31.23
CA LYS A 564 -15.11 16.58 30.50
C LYS A 564 -13.97 15.78 29.92
N ASP A 565 -13.94 14.50 30.24
CA ASP A 565 -12.96 13.60 29.62
C ASP A 565 -13.17 13.57 28.10
N PRO A 566 -12.09 13.52 27.31
CA PRO A 566 -12.18 13.33 25.86
C PRO A 566 -12.97 12.07 25.55
N VAL A 567 -13.93 12.16 24.63
CA VAL A 567 -14.75 11.00 24.19
C VAL A 567 -13.83 10.01 23.49
N SER A 568 -13.77 8.77 24.00
CA SER A 568 -13.10 7.69 23.27
C SER A 568 -13.91 7.37 22.01
N ASP A 569 -13.29 7.40 20.85
CA ASP A 569 -13.93 7.14 19.53
C ASP A 569 -14.43 5.69 19.33
N THR A 570 -14.40 4.85 20.32
CA THR A 570 -14.93 3.48 20.29
C THR A 570 -16.22 3.38 21.09
N PRO A 571 -17.39 3.15 20.46
CA PRO A 571 -18.61 2.84 21.20
C PRO A 571 -18.42 1.49 21.92
N GLU A 572 -18.68 1.46 23.23
CA GLU A 572 -18.75 0.21 23.98
C GLU A 572 -19.84 -0.68 23.36
N PRO A 573 -19.56 -1.96 23.08
CA PRO A 573 -20.63 -2.88 22.73
C PRO A 573 -21.51 -3.07 23.98
N HIS A 574 -22.75 -2.63 23.88
CA HIS A 574 -23.77 -2.98 24.86
C HIS A 574 -23.89 -4.50 24.94
N ILE A 575 -23.50 -5.08 26.06
CA ILE A 575 -23.81 -6.47 26.45
C ILE A 575 -25.16 -6.48 27.15
#